data_2b761eee1bd15bc6766322d09757e7cb
#
_entry.id   2b761eee1bd15bc6766322d09757e7cb
#
_cell.length_a   1.000
_cell.length_b   1.000
_cell.length_c   1.000
_cell.angle_alpha   90.00
_cell.angle_beta   90.00
_cell.angle_gamma   90.00
#
_symmetry.space_group_name_H-M   'P 1'
#
loop_
_entity.id
_entity.type
_entity.pdbx_description
1 polymer ?
#
loop_
_entity_poly.entity_id
_entity_poly.type
_entity_poly.pdbx_seq_one_letter_code
_entity_poly.pdbx_strand_id
1 'polypeptide(L)'
;RILVLGATNRINDIDDAILRRMPKKFPVPLPNASQRLKILKLMLTDTRLDQGNLDLAYIARVTDGMSGSDIKEACRDAAMVPVREMIRSQRDGGRQMKHIQAMEVRGLRTDDFFASSKKSTRAKPVKESDEWSTASSSPPDQDETNGPD
;
A
#
# COMPACT_ATOMS: atom_id res chain seq x y z
N ARG A 1 -30.32 27.02 4.31
CA ARG A 1 -30.29 25.53 4.37
C ARG A 1 -28.85 25.12 4.54
N ILE A 2 -28.58 24.24 5.51
CA ILE A 2 -27.24 23.73 5.80
C ILE A 2 -27.22 22.24 5.50
N LEU A 3 -26.21 21.78 4.76
CA LEU A 3 -25.89 20.37 4.57
C LEU A 3 -24.63 20.05 5.36
N VAL A 4 -24.69 18.98 6.15
CA VAL A 4 -23.53 18.44 6.88
C VAL A 4 -23.16 17.10 6.26
N LEU A 5 -21.90 16.96 5.82
CA LEU A 5 -21.34 15.74 5.27
C LEU A 5 -20.14 15.32 6.11
N GLY A 6 -20.17 14.10 6.61
CA GLY A 6 -19.05 13.46 7.30
C GLY A 6 -18.49 12.30 6.48
N ALA A 7 -17.19 12.05 6.56
CA ALA A 7 -16.55 10.88 5.97
C ALA A 7 -15.69 10.17 7.01
N THR A 8 -15.77 8.84 7.05
CA THR A 8 -14.98 8.01 7.97
C THR A 8 -14.69 6.65 7.33
N ASN A 9 -13.56 6.07 7.65
CA ASN A 9 -13.25 4.66 7.35
C ASN A 9 -13.55 3.74 8.54
N ARG A 10 -13.98 4.29 9.70
CA ARG A 10 -14.24 3.57 10.95
C ARG A 10 -15.60 3.95 11.51
N ILE A 11 -16.66 3.44 10.89
CA ILE A 11 -18.03 3.79 11.27
C ILE A 11 -18.37 3.31 12.69
N ASN A 12 -17.76 2.22 13.15
CA ASN A 12 -18.02 1.64 14.47
C ASN A 12 -17.44 2.47 15.63
N ASP A 13 -16.55 3.41 15.34
CA ASP A 13 -15.96 4.30 16.34
C ASP A 13 -16.75 5.61 16.49
N ILE A 14 -17.80 5.80 15.71
CA ILE A 14 -18.65 6.98 15.78
C ILE A 14 -19.76 6.76 16.81
N ASP A 15 -19.95 7.76 17.66
CA ASP A 15 -21.02 7.79 18.64
C ASP A 15 -22.40 7.56 17.99
N ASP A 16 -23.21 6.69 18.57
CA ASP A 16 -24.56 6.35 18.09
C ASP A 16 -25.48 7.56 18.00
N ALA A 17 -25.32 8.55 18.87
CA ALA A 17 -26.12 9.76 18.83
C ALA A 17 -25.83 10.59 17.56
N ILE A 18 -24.62 10.58 17.08
CA ILE A 18 -24.22 11.20 15.78
C ILE A 18 -24.82 10.40 14.64
N LEU A 19 -24.68 9.07 14.67
CA LEU A 19 -25.20 8.18 13.63
C LEU A 19 -26.72 8.28 13.47
N ARG A 20 -27.46 8.48 14.57
CA ARG A 20 -28.92 8.72 14.55
C ARG A 20 -29.31 10.05 13.91
N ARG A 21 -28.47 11.08 14.07
CA ARG A 21 -28.69 12.39 13.46
C ARG A 21 -28.25 12.47 12.01
N MET A 22 -27.47 11.50 11.55
CA MET A 22 -27.00 11.36 10.16
C MET A 22 -27.57 10.06 9.54
N PRO A 23 -28.85 10.02 9.20
CA PRO A 23 -29.53 8.78 8.78
C PRO A 23 -29.10 8.30 7.40
N LYS A 24 -28.57 9.19 6.57
CA LYS A 24 -28.09 8.83 5.22
C LYS A 24 -26.65 8.38 5.29
N LYS A 25 -26.40 7.11 5.01
CA LYS A 25 -25.08 6.48 4.96
C LYS A 25 -24.83 5.97 3.54
N PHE A 26 -23.68 6.36 2.98
CA PHE A 26 -23.29 5.95 1.63
C PHE A 26 -22.00 5.14 1.73
N PRO A 27 -22.05 3.81 1.57
CA PRO A 27 -20.85 3.01 1.53
C PRO A 27 -20.07 3.29 0.24
N VAL A 28 -18.76 3.51 0.38
CA VAL A 28 -17.83 3.65 -0.74
C VAL A 28 -16.96 2.40 -0.77
N PRO A 29 -17.30 1.38 -1.58
CA PRO A 29 -16.51 0.15 -1.67
C PRO A 29 -15.19 0.40 -2.41
N LEU A 30 -14.30 -0.61 -2.36
CA LEU A 30 -13.11 -0.62 -3.20
C LEU A 30 -13.51 -0.63 -4.69
N PRO A 31 -12.69 -0.01 -5.55
CA PRO A 31 -13.01 0.12 -6.97
C PRO A 31 -12.97 -1.25 -7.67
N ASN A 32 -13.93 -1.50 -8.54
CA ASN A 32 -13.91 -2.65 -9.43
C ASN A 32 -12.90 -2.45 -10.59
N ALA A 33 -12.64 -3.51 -11.38
CA ALA A 33 -11.63 -3.48 -12.45
C ALA A 33 -11.83 -2.33 -13.45
N SER A 34 -13.08 -2.01 -13.83
CA SER A 34 -13.37 -0.91 -14.76
C SER A 34 -13.12 0.46 -14.13
N GLN A 35 -13.39 0.61 -12.84
CA GLN A 35 -13.10 1.83 -12.10
C GLN A 35 -11.59 1.98 -11.88
N ARG A 36 -10.86 0.89 -11.56
CA ARG A 36 -9.40 0.90 -11.47
C ARG A 36 -8.74 1.32 -12.78
N LEU A 37 -9.24 0.81 -13.91
CA LEU A 37 -8.76 1.23 -15.22
C LEU A 37 -8.95 2.74 -15.46
N LYS A 38 -10.10 3.30 -15.05
CA LYS A 38 -10.34 4.76 -15.14
C LYS A 38 -9.38 5.54 -14.24
N ILE A 39 -9.14 5.06 -13.02
CA ILE A 39 -8.18 5.68 -12.10
C ILE A 39 -6.77 5.65 -12.68
N LEU A 40 -6.31 4.50 -13.21
CA LEU A 40 -5.01 4.37 -13.86
C LEU A 40 -4.85 5.35 -15.02
N LYS A 41 -5.83 5.45 -15.91
CA LYS A 41 -5.82 6.40 -17.02
C LYS A 41 -5.71 7.84 -16.55
N LEU A 42 -6.46 8.20 -15.51
CA LEU A 42 -6.43 9.54 -14.93
C LEU A 42 -5.09 9.88 -14.29
N MET A 43 -4.53 8.93 -13.51
CA MET A 43 -3.25 9.13 -12.81
C MET A 43 -2.05 9.20 -13.76
N LEU A 44 -2.15 8.59 -14.93
CA LEU A 44 -1.06 8.52 -15.92
C LEU A 44 -1.21 9.51 -17.06
N THR A 45 -2.17 10.44 -17.00
CA THR A 45 -2.44 11.41 -18.08
C THR A 45 -1.20 12.22 -18.46
N ASP A 46 -0.45 12.67 -17.46
CA ASP A 46 0.75 13.50 -17.65
C ASP A 46 2.07 12.69 -17.69
N THR A 47 1.97 11.35 -17.71
CA THR A 47 3.13 10.46 -17.69
C THR A 47 3.42 9.97 -19.09
N ARG A 48 4.69 9.95 -19.49
CA ARG A 48 5.10 9.38 -20.78
C ARG A 48 4.92 7.87 -20.76
N LEU A 49 4.06 7.36 -21.65
CA LEU A 49 3.72 5.95 -21.74
C LEU A 49 4.43 5.29 -22.93
N ASP A 50 4.92 4.07 -22.75
CA ASP A 50 5.38 3.21 -23.83
C ASP A 50 4.19 2.42 -24.38
N GLN A 51 3.55 2.96 -25.44
CA GLN A 51 2.30 2.44 -25.99
C GLN A 51 2.40 0.98 -26.47
N GLY A 52 3.59 0.50 -26.83
CA GLY A 52 3.79 -0.89 -27.27
C GLY A 52 3.92 -1.88 -26.12
N ASN A 53 4.30 -1.41 -24.92
CA ASN A 53 4.66 -2.26 -23.78
C ASN A 53 3.85 -1.97 -22.50
N LEU A 54 2.78 -1.18 -22.60
CA LEU A 54 1.92 -0.85 -21.48
C LEU A 54 0.51 -1.38 -21.67
N ASP A 55 0.09 -2.33 -20.85
CA ASP A 55 -1.26 -2.87 -20.79
C ASP A 55 -1.96 -2.43 -19.48
N LEU A 56 -2.71 -1.33 -19.56
CA LEU A 56 -3.49 -0.81 -18.43
C LEU A 56 -4.65 -1.74 -18.04
N ALA A 57 -5.20 -2.53 -18.97
CA ALA A 57 -6.28 -3.45 -18.67
C ALA A 57 -5.76 -4.64 -17.84
N TYR A 58 -4.56 -5.12 -18.17
CA TYR A 58 -3.88 -6.12 -17.36
C TYR A 58 -3.57 -5.60 -15.97
N ILE A 59 -2.99 -4.41 -15.83
CA ILE A 59 -2.69 -3.79 -14.54
C ILE A 59 -3.96 -3.63 -13.71
N ALA A 60 -5.07 -3.17 -14.31
CA ALA A 60 -6.35 -3.04 -13.61
C ALA A 60 -6.90 -4.38 -13.10
N ARG A 61 -6.59 -5.50 -13.72
CA ARG A 61 -6.98 -6.84 -13.27
C ARG A 61 -6.15 -7.31 -12.08
N VAL A 62 -4.81 -7.20 -12.18
CA VAL A 62 -3.89 -7.72 -11.16
C VAL A 62 -3.83 -6.85 -9.91
N THR A 63 -4.31 -5.60 -9.97
CA THR A 63 -4.45 -4.70 -8.80
C THR A 63 -5.77 -4.90 -8.05
N ASP A 64 -6.34 -6.11 -8.08
CA ASP A 64 -7.56 -6.39 -7.33
C ASP A 64 -7.39 -6.17 -5.82
N GLY A 65 -8.43 -5.64 -5.17
CA GLY A 65 -8.40 -5.29 -3.75
C GLY A 65 -7.69 -3.98 -3.40
N MET A 66 -7.07 -3.30 -4.37
CA MET A 66 -6.42 -2.01 -4.13
C MET A 66 -7.43 -0.86 -4.06
N SER A 67 -7.21 0.05 -3.10
CA SER A 67 -7.91 1.33 -3.04
C SER A 67 -7.39 2.31 -4.09
N GLY A 68 -8.11 3.42 -4.28
CA GLY A 68 -7.63 4.49 -5.18
C GLY A 68 -6.29 5.09 -4.73
N SER A 69 -6.03 5.13 -3.42
CA SER A 69 -4.76 5.59 -2.85
C SER A 69 -3.62 4.63 -3.16
N ASP A 70 -3.84 3.32 -3.04
CA ASP A 70 -2.84 2.30 -3.35
C ASP A 70 -2.46 2.32 -4.83
N ILE A 71 -3.47 2.47 -5.71
CA ILE A 71 -3.24 2.60 -7.16
C ILE A 71 -2.42 3.85 -7.48
N LYS A 72 -2.72 4.98 -6.82
CA LYS A 72 -1.95 6.22 -6.98
C LYS A 72 -0.50 6.03 -6.57
N GLU A 73 -0.26 5.36 -5.45
CA GLU A 73 1.09 5.06 -4.98
C GLU A 73 1.84 4.12 -5.94
N ALA A 74 1.17 3.06 -6.40
CA ALA A 74 1.73 2.15 -7.39
C ALA A 74 2.10 2.88 -8.70
N CYS A 75 1.26 3.80 -9.19
CA CYS A 75 1.58 4.62 -10.37
C CYS A 75 2.82 5.49 -10.15
N ARG A 76 2.93 6.13 -8.97
CA ARG A 76 4.08 6.96 -8.62
C ARG A 76 5.37 6.15 -8.55
N ASP A 77 5.33 4.99 -7.93
CA ASP A 77 6.47 4.10 -7.80
C ASP A 77 6.92 3.56 -9.15
N ALA A 78 5.97 3.15 -9.99
CA ALA A 78 6.23 2.69 -11.35
C ALA A 78 6.87 3.80 -12.20
N ALA A 79 6.36 5.03 -12.13
CA ALA A 79 6.92 6.18 -12.86
C ALA A 79 8.37 6.52 -12.48
N MET A 80 8.79 6.15 -11.27
CA MET A 80 10.17 6.35 -10.81
C MET A 80 11.14 5.29 -11.32
N VAL A 81 10.67 4.16 -11.87
CA VAL A 81 11.53 3.07 -12.36
C VAL A 81 12.39 3.52 -13.55
N PRO A 82 11.83 4.09 -14.62
CA PRO A 82 12.62 4.57 -15.76
C PRO A 82 13.67 5.63 -15.37
N VAL A 83 13.31 6.51 -14.43
CA VAL A 83 14.23 7.55 -13.91
C VAL A 83 15.41 6.91 -13.18
N ARG A 84 15.14 5.95 -12.31
CA ARG A 84 16.18 5.21 -11.57
C ARG A 84 17.11 4.42 -12.50
N GLU A 85 16.58 3.83 -13.56
CA GLU A 85 17.37 3.12 -14.59
C GLU A 85 18.29 4.07 -15.31
N MET A 86 17.80 5.24 -15.70
CA MET A 86 18.60 6.26 -16.37
C MET A 86 19.74 6.78 -15.48
N ILE A 87 19.44 7.09 -14.21
CA ILE A 87 20.46 7.52 -13.24
C ILE A 87 21.56 6.45 -13.09
N ARG A 88 21.17 5.15 -13.04
CA ARG A 88 22.13 4.05 -12.96
C ARG A 88 23.00 3.96 -14.20
N SER A 89 22.41 4.03 -15.39
CA SER A 89 23.16 3.95 -16.65
C SER A 89 24.16 5.10 -16.80
N GLN A 90 23.83 6.30 -16.35
CA GLN A 90 24.76 7.45 -16.35
C GLN A 90 25.90 7.25 -15.35
N ARG A 91 25.59 6.70 -14.16
CA ARG A 91 26.61 6.43 -13.13
C ARG A 91 27.58 5.33 -13.55
N ASP A 92 27.08 4.26 -14.14
CA ASP A 92 27.90 3.11 -14.61
C ASP A 92 28.75 3.50 -15.85
N GLY A 93 28.27 4.48 -16.63
CA GLY A 93 29.00 5.02 -17.79
C GLY A 93 30.09 6.05 -17.47
N GLY A 94 30.39 6.30 -16.19
CA GLY A 94 31.44 7.26 -15.76
C GLY A 94 31.20 8.71 -16.16
N ARG A 95 29.99 9.04 -16.61
CA ARG A 95 29.61 10.42 -16.99
C ARG A 95 29.20 11.19 -15.74
N GLN A 96 29.75 12.41 -15.61
CA GLN A 96 29.26 13.38 -14.63
C GLN A 96 27.74 13.51 -14.80
N MET A 97 27.01 13.57 -13.66
CA MET A 97 25.56 13.80 -13.66
C MET A 97 25.23 15.06 -14.46
N LYS A 98 24.92 14.89 -15.74
CA LYS A 98 24.35 15.94 -16.56
C LYS A 98 22.88 16.09 -16.18
N HIS A 99 22.39 17.31 -16.31
CA HIS A 99 20.99 17.62 -16.10
C HIS A 99 20.10 16.67 -16.94
N ILE A 100 19.39 15.75 -16.27
CA ILE A 100 18.51 14.79 -16.92
C ILE A 100 17.31 15.55 -17.48
N GLN A 101 17.17 15.59 -18.79
CA GLN A 101 15.96 16.12 -19.40
C GLN A 101 14.86 15.04 -19.38
N ALA A 102 13.65 15.44 -19.03
CA ALA A 102 12.49 14.53 -18.96
C ALA A 102 12.24 13.79 -20.29
N MET A 103 12.69 14.35 -21.42
CA MET A 103 12.58 13.75 -22.75
C MET A 103 13.52 12.55 -22.97
N GLU A 104 14.59 12.42 -22.18
CA GLU A 104 15.57 11.31 -22.29
C GLU A 104 15.12 10.06 -21.53
N VAL A 105 14.12 10.19 -20.64
CA VAL A 105 13.59 9.07 -19.87
C VAL A 105 12.65 8.25 -20.75
N ARG A 106 12.82 6.93 -20.78
CA ARG A 106 11.91 6.04 -21.51
C ARG A 106 10.47 6.11 -20.97
N GLY A 107 9.51 5.72 -21.79
CA GLY A 107 8.13 5.59 -21.37
C GLY A 107 7.91 4.49 -20.33
N LEU A 108 6.82 4.64 -19.57
CA LEU A 108 6.38 3.70 -18.56
C LEU A 108 5.87 2.39 -19.21
N ARG A 109 6.25 1.25 -18.64
CA ARG A 109 5.89 -0.10 -19.09
C ARG A 109 5.09 -0.85 -18.03
N THR A 110 4.41 -1.90 -18.45
CA THR A 110 3.67 -2.80 -17.54
C THR A 110 4.57 -3.38 -16.45
N ASP A 111 5.80 -3.78 -16.79
CA ASP A 111 6.75 -4.38 -15.86
C ASP A 111 7.19 -3.45 -14.73
N ASP A 112 7.12 -2.15 -14.95
CA ASP A 112 7.52 -1.15 -13.96
C ASP A 112 6.63 -1.17 -12.72
N PHE A 113 5.35 -1.55 -12.86
CA PHE A 113 4.42 -1.71 -11.75
C PHE A 113 4.79 -2.88 -10.83
N PHE A 114 5.54 -3.85 -11.33
CA PHE A 114 5.96 -5.04 -10.58
C PHE A 114 7.42 -4.98 -10.13
N ALA A 115 8.16 -3.94 -10.50
CA ALA A 115 9.58 -3.79 -10.17
C ALA A 115 9.81 -3.59 -8.66
N SER A 116 8.88 -2.95 -7.95
CA SER A 116 8.92 -2.78 -6.49
C SER A 116 8.65 -4.09 -5.75
N SER A 117 7.74 -4.93 -6.24
CA SER A 117 7.42 -6.24 -5.65
C SER A 117 8.62 -7.18 -5.66
N LYS A 118 9.45 -7.15 -6.71
CA LYS A 118 10.69 -7.95 -6.80
C LYS A 118 11.77 -7.54 -5.80
N LYS A 119 11.71 -6.34 -5.23
CA LYS A 119 12.65 -5.90 -4.18
C LYS A 119 12.24 -6.33 -2.78
N SER A 120 10.95 -6.52 -2.52
CA SER A 120 10.44 -6.97 -1.22
C SER A 120 10.80 -8.43 -0.92
N THR A 121 11.01 -9.27 -1.93
CA THR A 121 11.45 -10.67 -1.75
C THR A 121 12.91 -10.81 -1.31
N ARG A 122 13.65 -9.69 -1.17
CA ARG A 122 15.01 -9.65 -0.61
C ARG A 122 15.08 -9.23 0.86
N ALA A 123 13.94 -9.06 1.53
CA ALA A 123 13.89 -9.04 2.98
C ALA A 123 14.28 -10.44 3.45
N LYS A 124 15.46 -10.54 4.13
CA LYS A 124 15.95 -11.77 4.78
C LYS A 124 14.81 -12.31 5.65
N PRO A 125 14.62 -13.65 5.68
CA PRO A 125 13.72 -14.22 6.65
C PRO A 125 14.20 -13.76 8.04
N VAL A 126 13.35 -13.11 8.78
CA VAL A 126 13.54 -12.88 10.20
C VAL A 126 13.65 -14.28 10.78
N LYS A 127 14.82 -14.63 11.32
CA LYS A 127 14.98 -15.83 12.09
C LYS A 127 14.02 -15.71 13.26
N GLU A 128 13.02 -16.55 13.23
CA GLU A 128 12.21 -16.90 14.39
C GLU A 128 13.16 -17.59 15.37
N SER A 129 13.77 -16.83 16.24
CA SER A 129 14.42 -17.28 17.44
C SER A 129 14.04 -16.25 18.48
N ASP A 130 13.03 -16.59 19.25
CA ASP A 130 13.17 -16.54 20.69
C ASP A 130 11.86 -17.04 21.30
N GLU A 131 12.01 -18.23 21.84
CA GLU A 131 11.09 -18.92 22.67
C GLU A 131 10.57 -17.99 23.79
N TRP A 132 9.29 -17.66 23.70
CA TRP A 132 8.56 -17.26 24.88
C TRP A 132 8.31 -18.51 25.71
N SER A 133 9.30 -18.90 26.54
CA SER A 133 9.08 -19.92 27.55
C SER A 133 8.10 -19.39 28.60
N THR A 134 6.92 -19.91 28.52
CA THR A 134 5.91 -19.83 29.58
C THR A 134 6.42 -20.54 30.80
N ALA A 135 7.01 -19.81 31.73
CA ALA A 135 7.20 -20.29 33.09
C ALA A 135 5.92 -20.05 33.89
N SER A 136 5.03 -21.01 33.79
CA SER A 136 3.99 -21.21 34.78
C SER A 136 4.63 -21.94 35.98
N SER A 137 4.86 -21.26 37.07
CA SER A 137 5.09 -21.89 38.37
C SER A 137 4.22 -21.18 39.40
N SER A 138 3.08 -21.77 39.64
CA SER A 138 2.29 -21.53 40.82
C SER A 138 3.05 -22.11 42.02
N PRO A 139 3.14 -21.44 43.15
CA PRO A 139 3.60 -22.07 44.39
C PRO A 139 2.45 -22.85 45.02
N PRO A 140 2.74 -23.95 45.71
CA PRO A 140 1.73 -24.78 46.35
C PRO A 140 1.23 -24.15 47.66
N ASP A 141 -0.08 -24.24 47.83
CA ASP A 141 -0.75 -24.08 49.10
C ASP A 141 -0.19 -25.05 50.12
N GLN A 142 0.26 -24.54 51.24
CA GLN A 142 0.45 -25.35 52.45
C GLN A 142 -0.54 -24.84 53.49
N ASP A 143 -1.64 -25.59 53.58
CA ASP A 143 -2.36 -25.78 54.83
C ASP A 143 -1.41 -26.30 55.91
N GLU A 144 -1.35 -25.62 57.01
CA GLU A 144 -1.15 -26.29 58.28
C GLU A 144 -1.97 -25.63 59.38
N THR A 145 -3.02 -26.35 59.69
CA THR A 145 -3.72 -26.40 60.94
C THR A 145 -2.78 -26.38 62.15
N ASN A 146 -3.02 -25.56 63.12
CA ASN A 146 -2.93 -26.00 64.53
C ASN A 146 -3.76 -25.07 65.44
N GLY A 147 -4.83 -25.55 66.05
CA GLY A 147 -5.29 -25.13 67.34
C GLY A 147 -4.60 -25.96 68.43
N PRO A 148 -4.92 -25.98 69.68
CA PRO A 148 -5.89 -25.18 70.45
C PRO A 148 -5.27 -24.51 71.68
N ASP A 149 -5.98 -23.61 72.30
CA ASP A 149 -6.34 -23.59 73.74
C ASP A 149 -7.14 -22.33 74.05
#